data_98fb7f2504b6c3ab330c37acaaeda2a8
#
_entry.id   98fb7f2504b6c3ab330c37acaaeda2a8
#
_cell.length_a   1.000
_cell.length_b   1.000
_cell.length_c   1.000
_cell.angle_alpha   90.00
_cell.angle_beta   90.00
_cell.angle_gamma   90.00
#
_symmetry.space_group_name_H-M   'P 1'
#
loop_
_entity.id
_entity.type
_entity.pdbx_description
1 polymer ?
#
loop_
_entity_poly.entity_id
_entity_poly.type
_entity_poly.pdbx_seq_one_letter_code
_entity_poly.pdbx_strand_id
1 'polypeptide(L)'
;ELIELDYIHRRGEFQIIIAPQCQGRGYAGQATRLAIEYAFKVLNMRKLYLIVDTSNAAAIHVYEKCGFQHEAELKEEFFGNGAYHNAYRMCIFQRDYFERQQIGLNKAG
;
A
#
# COMPACT_ATOMS: atom_id res chain seq x y z
N GLU A 1 -8.44 0.00 4.20
CA GLU A 1 -8.91 -1.23 4.83
C GLU A 1 -7.82 -2.27 4.83
N LEU A 2 -7.61 -2.94 5.97
CA LEU A 2 -6.68 -4.04 6.09
C LEU A 2 -7.45 -5.35 6.01
N ILE A 3 -7.02 -6.20 5.09
CA ILE A 3 -7.64 -7.52 4.88
C ILE A 3 -6.56 -8.59 4.92
N GLU A 4 -6.98 -9.87 4.95
CA GLU A 4 -6.06 -11.00 4.92
C GLU A 4 -4.96 -10.87 5.99
N LEU A 5 -5.36 -10.51 7.24
CA LEU A 5 -4.39 -10.37 8.33
C LEU A 5 -3.89 -11.74 8.78
N ASP A 6 -2.58 -11.94 8.68
CA ASP A 6 -1.91 -13.17 9.07
C ASP A 6 -1.01 -12.85 10.26
N TYR A 7 -1.49 -13.18 11.47
CA TYR A 7 -0.77 -12.84 12.69
C TYR A 7 0.43 -13.75 12.96
N ILE A 8 0.44 -14.95 12.36
CA ILE A 8 1.58 -15.85 12.50
C ILE A 8 2.80 -15.30 11.72
N HIS A 9 2.58 -14.90 10.49
CA HIS A 9 3.64 -14.33 9.65
C HIS A 9 3.73 -12.81 9.77
N ARG A 10 2.81 -12.19 10.51
CA ARG A 10 2.75 -10.75 10.77
C ARG A 10 2.73 -9.94 9.46
N ARG A 11 1.83 -10.30 8.58
CA ARG A 11 1.62 -9.60 7.31
C ARG A 11 0.14 -9.36 7.08
N GLY A 12 -0.19 -8.34 6.32
CA GLY A 12 -1.57 -8.04 5.96
C GLY A 12 -1.64 -7.40 4.59
N GLU A 13 -2.80 -7.50 3.97
CA GLU A 13 -3.07 -6.85 2.70
C GLU A 13 -3.81 -5.55 2.93
N PHE A 14 -3.36 -4.48 2.25
CA PHE A 14 -4.04 -3.19 2.24
C PHE A 14 -4.91 -3.10 0.99
N GLN A 15 -6.17 -2.74 1.19
CA GLN A 15 -7.09 -2.51 0.09
C GLN A 15 -7.83 -1.21 0.36
N ILE A 16 -7.97 -0.37 -0.68
CA ILE A 16 -8.67 0.90 -0.56
C ILE A 16 -9.66 1.05 -1.71
N ILE A 17 -10.85 1.52 -1.37
CA ILE A 17 -11.89 1.89 -2.34
C ILE A 17 -12.27 3.34 -2.04
N ILE A 18 -12.06 4.22 -3.02
CA ILE A 18 -12.39 5.63 -2.90
C ILE A 18 -13.63 5.91 -3.74
N ALA A 19 -14.66 6.47 -3.12
CA ALA A 19 -15.87 6.87 -3.84
C ALA A 19 -15.51 7.85 -4.96
N PRO A 20 -16.16 7.77 -6.14
CA PRO A 20 -15.80 8.61 -7.28
C PRO A 20 -15.76 10.11 -6.96
N GLN A 21 -16.68 10.59 -6.12
CA GLN A 21 -16.71 12.01 -5.75
C GLN A 21 -15.53 12.43 -4.88
N CYS A 22 -14.80 11.49 -4.31
CA CYS A 22 -13.65 11.77 -3.46
C CYS A 22 -12.31 11.58 -4.18
N GLN A 23 -12.32 11.11 -5.42
CA GLN A 23 -11.11 10.90 -6.19
C GLN A 23 -10.44 12.23 -6.53
N GLY A 24 -9.10 12.23 -6.54
CA GLY A 24 -8.34 13.41 -6.87
C GLY A 24 -8.18 14.43 -5.75
N ARG A 25 -8.69 14.12 -4.54
CA ARG A 25 -8.61 15.04 -3.38
C ARG A 25 -7.55 14.63 -2.36
N GLY A 26 -6.64 13.73 -2.72
CA GLY A 26 -5.59 13.29 -1.81
C GLY A 26 -6.05 12.29 -0.74
N TYR A 27 -7.30 11.87 -0.77
CA TYR A 27 -7.83 10.93 0.23
C TYR A 27 -7.15 9.57 0.17
N ALA A 28 -6.79 9.10 -1.03
CA ALA A 28 -6.10 7.82 -1.18
C ALA A 28 -4.77 7.81 -0.45
N GLY A 29 -3.96 8.87 -0.63
CA GLY A 29 -2.67 8.99 0.05
C GLY A 29 -2.83 9.09 1.56
N GLN A 30 -3.79 9.89 2.02
CA GLN A 30 -4.06 10.06 3.44
C GLN A 30 -4.52 8.75 4.08
N ALA A 31 -5.47 8.06 3.45
CA ALA A 31 -5.97 6.78 3.95
C ALA A 31 -4.87 5.72 3.96
N THR A 32 -4.02 5.72 2.95
CA THR A 32 -2.90 4.78 2.86
C THR A 32 -1.93 5.00 4.00
N ARG A 33 -1.57 6.25 4.28
CA ARG A 33 -0.65 6.58 5.39
C ARG A 33 -1.23 6.18 6.74
N LEU A 34 -2.53 6.40 6.95
CA LEU A 34 -3.20 6.01 8.21
C LEU A 34 -3.22 4.49 8.38
N ALA A 35 -3.48 3.75 7.29
CA ALA A 35 -3.49 2.29 7.34
C ALA A 35 -2.10 1.73 7.64
N ILE A 36 -1.05 2.30 7.05
CA ILE A 36 0.33 1.92 7.32
C ILE A 36 0.66 2.13 8.80
N GLU A 37 0.33 3.30 9.32
CA GLU A 37 0.57 3.62 10.72
C GLU A 37 -0.14 2.65 11.65
N TYR A 38 -1.41 2.38 11.39
CA TYR A 38 -2.19 1.43 12.19
C TYR A 38 -1.61 0.03 12.14
N ALA A 39 -1.27 -0.44 10.94
CA ALA A 39 -0.72 -1.78 10.77
C ALA A 39 0.59 -1.97 11.54
N PHE A 40 1.46 -0.97 11.52
CA PHE A 40 2.80 -1.11 12.10
C PHE A 40 2.86 -0.70 13.56
N LYS A 41 2.12 0.33 13.97
CA LYS A 41 2.16 0.83 15.36
C LYS A 41 1.17 0.15 16.27
N VAL A 42 -0.01 -0.23 15.76
CA VAL A 42 -1.07 -0.80 16.59
C VAL A 42 -1.11 -2.32 16.46
N LEU A 43 -1.15 -2.83 15.22
CA LEU A 43 -1.24 -4.27 14.99
C LEU A 43 0.12 -4.97 14.99
N ASN A 44 1.21 -4.20 14.97
CA ASN A 44 2.57 -4.73 14.96
C ASN A 44 2.82 -5.70 13.81
N MET A 45 2.27 -5.42 12.65
CA MET A 45 2.55 -6.20 11.44
C MET A 45 3.98 -5.95 10.99
N ARG A 46 4.62 -6.96 10.42
CA ARG A 46 5.98 -6.85 9.89
C ARG A 46 5.98 -6.40 8.44
N LYS A 47 4.96 -6.77 7.70
CA LYS A 47 4.85 -6.53 6.26
C LYS A 47 3.43 -6.18 5.89
N LEU A 48 3.27 -5.15 5.09
CA LEU A 48 1.99 -4.78 4.50
C LEU A 48 2.15 -4.82 2.98
N TYR A 49 1.22 -5.45 2.28
CA TYR A 49 1.30 -5.55 0.83
C TYR A 49 -0.03 -5.14 0.20
N LEU A 50 0.01 -4.85 -1.08
CA LEU A 50 -1.17 -4.55 -1.89
C LEU A 50 -0.98 -5.09 -3.30
N ILE A 51 -2.09 -5.21 -4.02
CA ILE A 51 -2.09 -5.65 -5.41
C ILE A 51 -2.79 -4.56 -6.22
N VAL A 52 -2.16 -4.10 -7.28
CA VAL A 52 -2.66 -2.99 -8.10
C VAL A 52 -2.47 -3.32 -9.58
N ASP A 53 -3.49 -3.00 -10.39
CA ASP A 53 -3.41 -3.17 -11.86
C ASP A 53 -2.22 -2.37 -12.40
N THR A 54 -1.43 -2.98 -13.29
CA THR A 54 -0.23 -2.33 -13.84
C THR A 54 -0.55 -1.05 -14.61
N SER A 55 -1.79 -0.91 -15.09
CA SER A 55 -2.22 0.27 -15.83
C SER A 55 -2.68 1.42 -14.92
N ASN A 56 -2.83 1.17 -13.62
CA ASN A 56 -3.30 2.19 -12.69
C ASN A 56 -2.15 3.06 -12.20
N ALA A 57 -1.62 3.89 -13.08
CA ALA A 57 -0.45 4.72 -12.79
C ALA A 57 -0.68 5.67 -11.61
N ALA A 58 -1.89 6.21 -11.50
CA ALA A 58 -2.20 7.15 -10.41
C ALA A 58 -2.10 6.48 -9.04
N ALA A 59 -2.67 5.28 -8.90
CA ALA A 59 -2.60 4.55 -7.64
C ALA A 59 -1.17 4.12 -7.32
N ILE A 60 -0.45 3.60 -8.31
CA ILE A 60 0.94 3.19 -8.14
C ILE A 60 1.78 4.36 -7.62
N HIS A 61 1.59 5.55 -8.20
CA HIS A 61 2.31 6.74 -7.78
C HIS A 61 2.02 7.09 -6.31
N VAL A 62 0.77 7.03 -5.89
CA VAL A 62 0.37 7.28 -4.50
C VAL A 62 1.05 6.29 -3.57
N TYR A 63 1.04 5.00 -3.92
CA TYR A 63 1.63 3.97 -3.07
C TYR A 63 3.14 4.11 -2.97
N GLU A 64 3.80 4.43 -4.08
CA GLU A 64 5.24 4.69 -4.07
C GLU A 64 5.59 5.87 -3.17
N LYS A 65 4.80 6.94 -3.22
CA LYS A 65 5.00 8.10 -2.33
C LYS A 65 4.83 7.73 -0.86
N CYS A 66 3.94 6.78 -0.57
CA CYS A 66 3.73 6.32 0.81
C CYS A 66 4.79 5.34 1.30
N GLY A 67 5.68 4.90 0.41
CA GLY A 67 6.78 4.04 0.79
C GLY A 67 6.68 2.61 0.31
N PHE A 68 5.62 2.24 -0.39
CA PHE A 68 5.52 0.92 -0.98
C PHE A 68 6.54 0.74 -2.09
N GLN A 69 7.10 -0.47 -2.18
CA GLN A 69 8.06 -0.85 -3.20
C GLN A 69 7.49 -2.00 -4.03
N HIS A 70 7.92 -2.10 -5.28
CA HIS A 70 7.52 -3.20 -6.16
C HIS A 70 8.16 -4.49 -5.66
N GLU A 71 7.36 -5.54 -5.56
CA GLU A 71 7.82 -6.86 -5.12
C GLU A 71 7.75 -7.87 -6.25
N ALA A 72 6.64 -7.86 -7.01
CA ALA A 72 6.42 -8.85 -8.07
C ALA A 72 5.42 -8.34 -9.08
N GLU A 73 5.45 -8.91 -10.27
CA GLU A 73 4.41 -8.71 -11.27
C GLU A 73 3.61 -10.01 -11.40
N LEU A 74 2.29 -9.90 -11.24
CA LEU A 74 1.37 -11.03 -11.29
C LEU A 74 0.71 -11.04 -12.67
N LYS A 75 0.90 -12.13 -13.40
CA LYS A 75 0.37 -12.25 -14.75
C LYS A 75 -1.12 -12.55 -14.73
N GLU A 76 -1.89 -11.83 -15.58
CA GLU A 76 -3.30 -12.08 -15.80
C GLU A 76 -4.11 -12.13 -14.49
N GLU A 77 -3.84 -11.17 -13.60
CA GLU A 77 -4.45 -11.13 -12.27
C GLU A 77 -5.88 -10.63 -12.30
N PHE A 78 -6.19 -9.68 -13.19
CA PHE A 78 -7.52 -9.08 -13.31
C PHE A 78 -8.09 -9.26 -14.72
N PHE A 79 -9.41 -9.35 -14.80
CA PHE A 79 -10.12 -9.34 -16.08
C PHE A 79 -11.06 -8.14 -16.12
N GLY A 80 -10.93 -7.34 -17.17
CA GLY A 80 -11.81 -6.18 -17.37
C GLY A 80 -11.69 -5.64 -18.78
N ASN A 81 -12.74 -5.01 -19.25
CA ASN A 81 -12.78 -4.42 -20.61
C ASN A 81 -12.38 -5.41 -21.70
N GLY A 82 -12.77 -6.68 -21.53
CA GLY A 82 -12.52 -7.72 -22.53
C GLY A 82 -11.11 -8.28 -22.57
N ALA A 83 -10.27 -7.96 -21.58
CA ALA A 83 -8.88 -8.40 -21.57
C ALA A 83 -8.40 -8.76 -20.16
N TYR A 84 -7.36 -9.58 -20.08
CA TYR A 84 -6.67 -9.84 -18.84
C TYR A 84 -5.62 -8.77 -18.62
N HIS A 85 -5.45 -8.37 -17.34
CA HIS A 85 -4.50 -7.35 -16.93
C HIS A 85 -3.54 -7.93 -15.91
N ASN A 86 -2.27 -7.61 -16.05
CA ASN A 86 -1.28 -7.93 -15.04
C ASN A 86 -1.42 -6.98 -13.84
N ALA A 87 -0.90 -7.39 -12.71
CA ALA A 87 -0.89 -6.57 -11.51
C ALA A 87 0.51 -6.52 -10.91
N TYR A 88 0.80 -5.44 -10.20
CA TYR A 88 1.96 -5.40 -9.33
C TYR A 88 1.56 -5.77 -7.92
N ARG A 89 2.38 -6.57 -7.27
CA ARG A 89 2.35 -6.72 -5.82
C ARG A 89 3.38 -5.75 -5.27
N MET A 90 2.93 -4.86 -4.42
CA MET A 90 3.80 -3.87 -3.77
C MET A 90 3.79 -4.12 -2.28
N CYS A 91 4.88 -3.81 -1.60
CA CYS A 91 4.98 -4.05 -0.17
C CYS A 91 5.75 -2.95 0.55
N ILE A 92 5.52 -2.87 1.85
CA ILE A 92 6.30 -2.01 2.75
C ILE A 92 6.57 -2.81 4.02
N PHE A 93 7.78 -2.71 4.55
CA PHE A 93 8.18 -3.40 5.77
C PHE A 93 8.17 -2.45 6.95
N GLN A 94 7.79 -2.97 8.12
CA GLN A 94 7.73 -2.21 9.36
C GLN A 94 9.06 -1.54 9.68
N ARG A 95 10.17 -2.25 9.52
CA ARG A 95 11.51 -1.70 9.81
C ARG A 95 11.83 -0.48 8.95
N ASP A 96 11.44 -0.53 7.68
CA ASP A 96 11.70 0.57 6.74
C ASP A 96 10.81 1.78 7.08
N TYR A 97 9.57 1.53 7.48
CA TYR A 97 8.65 2.58 7.90
C TYR A 97 9.21 3.33 9.10
N PHE A 98 9.66 2.63 10.14
CA PHE A 98 10.20 3.26 11.34
C PHE A 98 11.52 3.98 11.05
N GLU A 99 12.34 3.44 10.18
CA GLU A 99 13.58 4.09 9.78
C GLU A 99 13.30 5.42 9.07
N ARG A 100 12.32 5.47 8.18
CA ARG A 100 11.92 6.71 7.52
C ARG A 100 11.36 7.73 8.50
N GLN A 101 10.60 7.28 9.49
CA GLN A 101 10.09 8.14 10.57
C GLN A 101 11.25 8.76 11.37
N GLN A 102 12.26 7.96 11.68
CA GLN A 102 13.43 8.42 12.42
C GLN A 102 14.22 9.48 11.63
N ILE A 103 14.41 9.25 10.33
CA ILE A 103 15.07 10.22 9.46
C ILE A 103 14.29 11.53 9.42
N GLY A 104 12.96 11.46 9.31
CA GLY A 104 12.10 12.63 9.32
C GLY A 104 12.23 13.44 10.62
N LEU A 105 12.27 12.75 11.76
CA LEU A 105 12.45 13.40 13.06
C LEU A 105 13.82 14.08 13.14
N ASN A 106 14.86 13.42 12.67
CA ASN A 106 16.21 13.99 12.69
C ASN A 106 16.29 15.23 11.80
N LYS A 107 15.61 15.24 10.66
CA LYS A 107 15.56 16.41 9.77
C LYS A 107 14.75 17.55 10.37
N ALA A 108 13.70 17.23 11.11
CA ALA A 108 12.83 18.23 11.73
C ALA A 108 13.46 18.86 12.96
N GLY A 109 14.37 18.14 13.58
CA GLY A 109 15.09 18.63 14.77
C GLY A 109 16.32 19.40 14.42
#